data_e987c48b65c7ad4a2caf9f7aa1f0836a
#
_entry.id   e987c48b65c7ad4a2caf9f7aa1f0836a
#
_cell.length_a   1.000
_cell.length_b   1.000
_cell.length_c   1.000
_cell.angle_alpha   90.00
_cell.angle_beta   90.00
_cell.angle_gamma   90.00
#
_symmetry.space_group_name_H-M   'P 1'
#
loop_
_entity.id
_entity.type
_entity.pdbx_description
1 polymer ?
#
loop_
_entity_poly.entity_id
_entity_poly.type
_entity_poly.pdbx_seq_one_letter_code
_entity_poly.pdbx_strand_id
1 'polypeptide(L)'
;MLESAQLNKEIYQMRKDELRGGVISAEQFTQIYEEYFDRVYKYIYYRVQNQYEAEDICSQVFEAVISKYDHFSEEKAKFDVWLFAIVRNAVTDYFRKKKKRFHFSLDSITDLILQKPSPEELAIRDDAHQALFHALAKLRDKERNILALKFAASLKNAEIAELIGVSESNIGVVVYRSLKKLQKILETGRFKDE
;
A
#
# COMPACT_ATOMS: atom_id res chain seq x y z
N MET A 1 -15.34 -4.98 5.83
CA MET A 1 -14.79 -5.33 4.50
C MET A 1 -15.82 -5.40 3.39
N LEU A 2 -16.99 -6.07 3.57
CA LEU A 2 -18.04 -6.14 2.54
C LEU A 2 -18.74 -4.79 2.29
N GLU A 3 -18.91 -3.95 3.32
CA GLU A 3 -19.52 -2.63 3.19
C GLU A 3 -18.66 -1.64 2.40
N SER A 4 -17.35 -1.64 2.59
CA SER A 4 -16.42 -0.78 1.83
C SER A 4 -16.39 -1.15 0.34
N ALA A 5 -16.49 -2.45 0.01
CA ALA A 5 -16.60 -2.93 -1.36
C ALA A 5 -17.92 -2.49 -2.01
N GLN A 6 -19.02 -2.52 -1.24
CA GLN A 6 -20.33 -2.09 -1.71
C GLN A 6 -20.36 -0.58 -1.96
N LEU A 7 -19.83 0.21 -1.02
CA LEU A 7 -19.72 1.66 -1.14
C LEU A 7 -18.89 2.10 -2.36
N ASN A 8 -17.76 1.43 -2.61
CA ASN A 8 -16.94 1.71 -3.78
C ASN A 8 -17.63 1.35 -5.10
N LYS A 9 -18.45 0.28 -5.13
CA LYS A 9 -19.31 -0.04 -6.28
C LYS A 9 -20.36 1.04 -6.51
N GLU A 10 -20.96 1.57 -5.46
CA GLU A 10 -21.97 2.64 -5.54
C GLU A 10 -21.36 3.96 -6.03
N ILE A 11 -20.19 4.35 -5.51
CA ILE A 11 -19.45 5.53 -5.98
C ILE A 11 -19.10 5.40 -7.45
N TYR A 12 -18.73 4.21 -7.91
CA TYR A 12 -18.47 3.93 -9.33
C TYR A 12 -19.73 4.12 -10.19
N GLN A 13 -20.87 3.59 -9.77
CA GLN A 13 -22.13 3.74 -10.51
C GLN A 13 -22.59 5.19 -10.61
N MET A 14 -22.45 5.97 -9.54
CA MET A 14 -22.80 7.39 -9.50
C MET A 14 -21.94 8.24 -10.47
N ARG A 15 -20.65 7.89 -10.64
CA ARG A 15 -19.73 8.63 -11.53
C ARG A 15 -19.75 8.16 -12.98
N LYS A 16 -20.30 6.98 -13.28
CA LYS A 16 -20.42 6.45 -14.64
C LYS A 16 -21.17 7.40 -15.59
N ASP A 17 -22.14 8.14 -15.09
CA ASP A 17 -22.94 9.07 -15.88
C ASP A 17 -22.20 10.40 -16.18
N GLU A 18 -21.15 10.72 -15.44
CA GLU A 18 -20.33 11.94 -15.62
C GLU A 18 -19.12 11.75 -16.56
N LEU A 19 -18.67 10.48 -16.76
CA LEU A 19 -17.47 10.17 -17.55
C LEU A 19 -17.83 9.80 -19.00
N ARG A 20 -18.06 10.82 -19.84
CA ARG A 20 -18.17 10.66 -21.29
C ARG A 20 -16.79 10.71 -21.95
N GLY A 21 -16.13 9.57 -22.08
CA GLY A 21 -14.90 9.41 -22.89
C GLY A 21 -14.21 8.11 -22.52
N GLY A 22 -13.91 7.24 -23.49
CA GLY A 22 -13.07 6.04 -23.46
C GLY A 22 -12.98 5.28 -22.13
N VAL A 23 -14.08 4.84 -21.58
CA VAL A 23 -14.14 4.41 -20.18
C VAL A 23 -14.06 2.89 -20.10
N ILE A 24 -13.22 2.39 -19.18
CA ILE A 24 -13.27 0.99 -18.74
C ILE A 24 -14.75 0.58 -18.49
N SER A 25 -15.19 -0.57 -19.04
CA SER A 25 -16.55 -1.03 -18.79
C SER A 25 -16.78 -1.38 -17.32
N ALA A 26 -18.03 -1.37 -16.87
CA ALA A 26 -18.37 -1.75 -15.51
C ALA A 26 -17.91 -3.18 -15.19
N GLU A 27 -18.03 -4.09 -16.14
CA GLU A 27 -17.63 -5.48 -16.00
C GLU A 27 -16.12 -5.62 -15.89
N GLN A 28 -15.36 -4.92 -16.73
CA GLN A 28 -13.89 -4.89 -16.66
C GLN A 28 -13.39 -4.30 -15.32
N PHE A 29 -14.01 -3.20 -14.89
CA PHE A 29 -13.66 -2.61 -13.59
C PHE A 29 -13.96 -3.57 -12.43
N THR A 30 -15.12 -4.23 -12.45
CA THR A 30 -15.48 -5.21 -11.42
C THR A 30 -14.45 -6.35 -11.36
N GLN A 31 -14.03 -6.89 -12.50
CA GLN A 31 -13.00 -7.92 -12.55
C GLN A 31 -11.68 -7.45 -11.98
N ILE A 32 -11.22 -6.26 -12.37
CA ILE A 32 -9.98 -5.66 -11.83
C ILE A 32 -10.13 -5.43 -10.33
N TYR A 33 -11.26 -4.91 -9.87
CA TYR A 33 -11.48 -4.66 -8.45
C TYR A 33 -11.44 -5.96 -7.63
N GLU A 34 -12.15 -7.00 -8.06
CA GLU A 34 -12.22 -8.30 -7.38
C GLU A 34 -10.85 -8.99 -7.35
N GLU A 35 -10.09 -8.92 -8.44
CA GLU A 35 -8.76 -9.54 -8.53
C GLU A 35 -7.70 -8.81 -7.72
N TYR A 36 -7.74 -7.46 -7.70
CA TYR A 36 -6.62 -6.67 -7.17
C TYR A 36 -6.89 -6.00 -5.82
N PHE A 37 -8.15 -5.87 -5.38
CA PHE A 37 -8.48 -5.14 -4.16
C PHE A 37 -7.66 -5.59 -2.95
N ASP A 38 -7.62 -6.87 -2.68
CA ASP A 38 -6.90 -7.45 -1.54
C ASP A 38 -5.40 -7.13 -1.57
N ARG A 39 -4.77 -7.22 -2.74
CA ARG A 39 -3.35 -6.95 -2.94
C ARG A 39 -3.05 -5.46 -2.78
N VAL A 40 -3.89 -4.60 -3.34
CA VAL A 40 -3.79 -3.14 -3.23
C VAL A 40 -3.98 -2.70 -1.79
N TYR A 41 -5.06 -3.13 -1.15
CA TYR A 41 -5.36 -2.79 0.23
C TYR A 41 -4.25 -3.25 1.19
N LYS A 42 -3.82 -4.49 1.10
CA LYS A 42 -2.72 -5.04 1.93
C LYS A 42 -1.43 -4.24 1.76
N TYR A 43 -1.05 -3.92 0.52
CA TYR A 43 0.15 -3.10 0.29
C TYR A 43 0.02 -1.73 0.96
N ILE A 44 -1.11 -1.02 0.76
CA ILE A 44 -1.34 0.29 1.34
C ILE A 44 -1.32 0.18 2.88
N TYR A 45 -2.06 -0.77 3.45
CA TYR A 45 -2.16 -0.97 4.89
C TYR A 45 -0.80 -1.24 5.56
N TYR A 46 0.04 -2.11 4.97
CA TYR A 46 1.40 -2.34 5.50
C TYR A 46 2.31 -1.12 5.36
N ARG A 47 2.00 -0.21 4.46
CA ARG A 47 2.76 1.03 4.30
C ARG A 47 2.32 2.13 5.27
N VAL A 48 1.02 2.35 5.42
CA VAL A 48 0.48 3.48 6.21
C VAL A 48 0.17 3.10 7.66
N GLN A 49 -0.08 1.83 7.93
CA GLN A 49 -0.33 1.23 9.25
C GLN A 49 -1.55 1.84 9.98
N ASN A 50 -2.48 2.38 9.25
CA ASN A 50 -3.75 2.91 9.73
C ASN A 50 -4.87 2.46 8.78
N GLN A 51 -5.93 1.87 9.32
CA GLN A 51 -7.01 1.28 8.55
C GLN A 51 -7.78 2.33 7.76
N TYR A 52 -8.22 3.41 8.41
CA TYR A 52 -9.02 4.46 7.79
C TYR A 52 -8.27 5.14 6.64
N GLU A 53 -7.01 5.46 6.87
CA GLU A 53 -6.13 6.03 5.83
C GLU A 53 -5.89 5.04 4.69
N ALA A 54 -5.80 3.75 4.98
CA ALA A 54 -5.63 2.72 3.95
C ALA A 54 -6.88 2.57 3.09
N GLU A 55 -8.07 2.62 3.67
CA GLU A 55 -9.35 2.58 2.97
C GLU A 55 -9.52 3.80 2.07
N ASP A 56 -9.22 5.01 2.58
CA ASP A 56 -9.28 6.25 1.82
C ASP A 56 -8.31 6.24 0.62
N ILE A 57 -7.06 5.86 0.84
CA ILE A 57 -6.06 5.76 -0.24
C ILE A 57 -6.47 4.68 -1.25
N CYS A 58 -7.02 3.54 -0.80
CA CYS A 58 -7.48 2.48 -1.67
C CYS A 58 -8.60 2.96 -2.60
N SER A 59 -9.56 3.71 -2.09
CA SER A 59 -10.63 4.35 -2.89
C SER A 59 -10.04 5.29 -3.94
N GLN A 60 -9.12 6.17 -3.54
CA GLN A 60 -8.44 7.09 -4.46
C GLN A 60 -7.65 6.34 -5.56
N VAL A 61 -7.05 5.20 -5.23
CA VAL A 61 -6.34 4.36 -6.21
C VAL A 61 -7.30 3.82 -7.26
N PHE A 62 -8.43 3.24 -6.88
CA PHE A 62 -9.37 2.69 -7.84
C PHE A 62 -10.07 3.79 -8.67
N GLU A 63 -10.32 4.97 -8.11
CA GLU A 63 -10.72 6.15 -8.89
C GLU A 63 -9.67 6.52 -9.95
N ALA A 64 -8.38 6.51 -9.56
CA ALA A 64 -7.29 6.79 -10.48
C ALA A 64 -7.12 5.69 -11.55
N VAL A 65 -7.41 4.43 -11.23
CA VAL A 65 -7.44 3.33 -12.21
C VAL A 65 -8.49 3.61 -13.27
N ILE A 66 -9.73 3.94 -12.88
CA ILE A 66 -10.81 4.27 -13.82
C ILE A 66 -10.39 5.42 -14.74
N SER A 67 -9.89 6.51 -14.16
CA SER A 67 -9.55 7.73 -14.92
C SER A 67 -8.33 7.59 -15.84
N LYS A 68 -7.46 6.59 -15.61
CA LYS A 68 -6.21 6.40 -16.35
C LYS A 68 -6.18 5.14 -17.19
N TYR A 69 -7.24 4.35 -17.17
CA TYR A 69 -7.27 3.05 -17.86
C TYR A 69 -7.04 3.19 -19.36
N ASP A 70 -7.54 4.25 -19.99
CA ASP A 70 -7.34 4.53 -21.43
C ASP A 70 -5.87 4.75 -21.81
N HIS A 71 -5.04 5.07 -20.83
CA HIS A 71 -3.59 5.27 -21.02
C HIS A 71 -2.78 4.02 -20.73
N PHE A 72 -3.45 2.95 -20.26
CA PHE A 72 -2.80 1.65 -20.09
C PHE A 72 -2.56 0.99 -21.44
N SER A 73 -1.38 0.41 -21.61
CA SER A 73 -1.01 -0.39 -22.78
C SER A 73 -0.12 -1.55 -22.34
N GLU A 74 -0.55 -2.76 -22.64
CA GLU A 74 0.23 -3.98 -22.36
C GLU A 74 1.58 -4.03 -23.07
N GLU A 75 1.70 -3.31 -24.20
CA GLU A 75 2.97 -3.18 -24.92
C GLU A 75 4.03 -2.41 -24.11
N LYS A 76 3.60 -1.49 -23.22
CA LYS A 76 4.47 -0.65 -22.42
C LYS A 76 4.81 -1.26 -21.07
N ALA A 77 3.87 -1.90 -20.42
CA ALA A 77 4.06 -2.51 -19.11
C ALA A 77 2.96 -3.54 -18.83
N LYS A 78 3.29 -4.55 -18.02
CA LYS A 78 2.28 -5.47 -17.48
C LYS A 78 1.29 -4.71 -16.60
N PHE A 79 0.05 -5.19 -16.54
CA PHE A 79 -1.00 -4.55 -15.75
C PHE A 79 -0.62 -4.39 -14.26
N ASP A 80 -0.01 -5.42 -13.65
CA ASP A 80 0.49 -5.36 -12.28
C ASP A 80 1.46 -4.20 -12.06
N VAL A 81 2.42 -3.99 -12.97
CA VAL A 81 3.41 -2.91 -12.87
C VAL A 81 2.74 -1.55 -12.99
N TRP A 82 1.83 -1.39 -13.96
CA TRP A 82 1.07 -0.17 -14.16
C TRP A 82 0.18 0.17 -12.96
N LEU A 83 -0.60 -0.81 -12.48
CA LEU A 83 -1.47 -0.63 -11.32
C LEU A 83 -0.66 -0.25 -10.07
N PHE A 84 0.40 -1.02 -9.76
CA PHE A 84 1.21 -0.74 -8.58
C PHE A 84 2.07 0.51 -8.71
N ALA A 85 2.27 1.07 -9.90
CA ALA A 85 2.78 2.43 -10.06
C ALA A 85 1.78 3.48 -9.54
N ILE A 86 0.50 3.32 -9.85
CA ILE A 86 -0.57 4.19 -9.34
C ILE A 86 -0.64 4.08 -7.81
N VAL A 87 -0.69 2.86 -7.28
CA VAL A 87 -0.76 2.59 -5.83
C VAL A 87 0.43 3.22 -5.09
N ARG A 88 1.66 2.99 -5.58
CA ARG A 88 2.89 3.55 -4.99
C ARG A 88 2.89 5.07 -5.00
N ASN A 89 2.41 5.68 -6.08
CA ASN A 89 2.32 7.12 -6.17
C ASN A 89 1.31 7.69 -5.16
N ALA A 90 0.13 7.08 -5.01
CA ALA A 90 -0.86 7.49 -4.03
C ALA A 90 -0.31 7.44 -2.59
N VAL A 91 0.38 6.34 -2.22
CA VAL A 91 1.04 6.20 -0.92
C VAL A 91 2.16 7.23 -0.72
N THR A 92 2.95 7.50 -1.76
CA THR A 92 4.02 8.50 -1.71
C THR A 92 3.44 9.91 -1.49
N ASP A 93 2.35 10.23 -2.19
CA ASP A 93 1.66 11.51 -2.05
C ASP A 93 1.03 11.68 -0.66
N TYR A 94 0.47 10.62 -0.10
CA TYR A 94 0.00 10.62 1.28
C TYR A 94 1.12 11.00 2.26
N PHE A 95 2.28 10.32 2.20
CA PHE A 95 3.40 10.65 3.07
C PHE A 95 3.95 12.06 2.84
N ARG A 96 3.98 12.54 1.59
CA ARG A 96 4.38 13.91 1.26
C ARG A 96 3.44 14.94 1.86
N LYS A 97 2.11 14.72 1.77
CA LYS A 97 1.10 15.59 2.38
C LYS A 97 1.19 15.57 3.90
N LYS A 98 1.34 14.39 4.49
CA LYS A 98 1.51 14.21 5.94
C LYS A 98 2.73 14.97 6.44
N LYS A 99 3.89 14.83 5.80
CA LYS A 99 5.11 15.55 6.15
C LYS A 99 4.93 17.08 6.06
N LYS A 100 4.23 17.60 5.04
CA LYS A 100 3.95 19.04 4.92
C LYS A 100 3.09 19.57 6.07
N ARG A 101 2.02 18.85 6.45
CA ARG A 101 1.15 19.25 7.58
C ARG A 101 1.95 19.37 8.88
N PHE A 102 2.91 18.48 9.14
CA PHE A 102 3.75 18.52 10.33
C PHE A 102 4.78 19.65 10.32
N HIS A 103 5.31 20.06 9.18
CA HIS A 103 6.22 21.22 9.11
C HIS A 103 5.53 22.55 9.44
N PHE A 104 4.21 22.64 9.31
CA PHE A 104 3.44 23.82 9.72
C PHE A 104 3.00 23.80 11.18
N SER A 105 3.15 22.68 11.90
CA SER A 105 2.83 22.51 13.32
C SER A 105 4.11 22.20 14.10
N LEU A 106 4.78 23.24 14.60
CA LEU A 106 6.08 23.14 15.28
C LEU A 106 6.06 22.38 16.63
N ASP A 107 4.88 22.02 17.15
CA ASP A 107 4.73 21.40 18.49
C ASP A 107 4.55 19.86 18.47
N SER A 108 4.59 19.20 17.34
CA SER A 108 4.22 17.77 17.24
C SER A 108 5.30 16.86 16.66
N ILE A 109 6.58 17.13 16.92
CA ILE A 109 7.70 16.32 16.38
C ILE A 109 7.73 14.90 16.97
N THR A 110 7.17 14.69 18.13
CA THR A 110 7.18 13.38 18.84
C THR A 110 6.16 12.38 18.28
N ASP A 111 5.06 12.85 17.69
CA ASP A 111 3.97 11.98 17.18
C ASP A 111 4.20 11.40 15.79
N LEU A 112 5.24 11.83 15.09
CA LEU A 112 5.52 11.44 13.69
C LEU A 112 6.05 10.01 13.56
N ILE A 113 6.60 9.45 14.62
CA ILE A 113 7.28 8.15 14.59
C ILE A 113 6.37 7.02 15.04
N LEU A 114 5.37 7.33 15.86
CA LEU A 114 4.45 6.35 16.44
C LEU A 114 3.03 6.93 16.48
N GLN A 115 2.30 6.94 15.37
CA GLN A 115 0.85 6.96 15.51
C GLN A 115 0.47 5.65 16.20
N LYS A 116 0.14 5.78 17.50
CA LYS A 116 -0.46 4.65 18.21
C LYS A 116 -1.74 4.29 17.48
N PRO A 117 -1.94 3.01 17.15
CA PRO A 117 -3.21 2.55 16.60
C PRO A 117 -4.34 2.99 17.51
N SER A 118 -5.55 3.19 16.94
CA SER A 118 -6.71 3.51 17.77
C SER A 118 -6.99 2.39 18.79
N PRO A 119 -7.65 2.67 19.92
CA PRO A 119 -7.98 1.62 20.89
C PRO A 119 -8.77 0.46 20.27
N GLU A 120 -9.57 0.72 19.25
CA GLU A 120 -10.35 -0.28 18.51
C GLU A 120 -9.44 -1.11 17.60
N GLU A 121 -8.44 -0.51 16.96
CA GLU A 121 -7.42 -1.22 16.17
C GLU A 121 -6.53 -2.10 17.06
N LEU A 122 -6.28 -1.70 18.30
CA LEU A 122 -5.53 -2.50 19.28
C LEU A 122 -6.31 -3.74 19.75
N ALA A 123 -7.63 -3.65 19.84
CA ALA A 123 -8.50 -4.75 20.29
C ALA A 123 -8.60 -5.91 19.27
N ILE A 124 -8.28 -5.65 18.00
CA ILE A 124 -8.41 -6.63 16.90
C ILE A 124 -7.04 -7.23 16.49
N ARG A 125 -5.94 -6.64 16.96
CA ARG A 125 -4.59 -7.07 16.56
C ARG A 125 -4.06 -8.14 17.52
N ASP A 126 -3.86 -9.34 16.97
CA ASP A 126 -3.03 -10.37 17.57
C ASP A 126 -1.62 -9.80 17.84
N ASP A 127 -1.02 -10.17 18.97
CA ASP A 127 0.33 -9.74 19.41
C ASP A 127 1.39 -9.93 18.31
N ALA A 128 1.22 -10.97 17.47
CA ALA A 128 2.07 -11.22 16.33
C ALA A 128 2.01 -10.11 15.26
N HIS A 129 0.85 -9.53 15.00
CA HIS A 129 0.70 -8.39 14.07
C HIS A 129 1.36 -7.13 14.61
N GLN A 130 1.20 -6.85 15.90
CA GLN A 130 1.85 -5.71 16.54
C GLN A 130 3.38 -5.85 16.48
N ALA A 131 3.91 -7.01 16.83
CA ALA A 131 5.34 -7.28 16.74
C ALA A 131 5.89 -7.09 15.31
N LEU A 132 5.14 -7.58 14.29
CA LEU A 132 5.51 -7.38 12.89
C LEU A 132 5.54 -5.90 12.49
N PHE A 133 4.52 -5.10 12.86
CA PHE A 133 4.48 -3.68 12.54
C PHE A 133 5.61 -2.92 13.24
N HIS A 134 5.91 -3.23 14.49
CA HIS A 134 7.07 -2.67 15.19
C HIS A 134 8.39 -3.01 14.50
N ALA A 135 8.55 -4.25 14.04
CA ALA A 135 9.74 -4.67 13.31
C ALA A 135 9.85 -3.96 11.95
N LEU A 136 8.74 -3.86 11.21
CA LEU A 136 8.68 -3.13 9.92
C LEU A 136 9.02 -1.65 10.10
N ALA A 137 8.57 -1.00 11.18
CA ALA A 137 8.87 0.41 11.46
C ALA A 137 10.38 0.67 11.63
N LYS A 138 11.17 -0.33 12.05
CA LYS A 138 12.64 -0.23 12.18
C LYS A 138 13.39 -0.41 10.87
N LEU A 139 12.71 -0.79 9.79
CA LEU A 139 13.30 -0.84 8.45
C LEU A 139 13.33 0.55 7.81
N ARG A 140 14.31 0.75 6.89
CA ARG A 140 14.30 1.94 6.03
C ARG A 140 13.07 1.93 5.13
N ASP A 141 12.58 3.11 4.75
CA ASP A 141 11.40 3.24 3.91
C ASP A 141 11.50 2.45 2.59
N LYS A 142 12.66 2.48 1.93
CA LYS A 142 12.92 1.70 0.70
C LYS A 142 12.82 0.19 0.94
N GLU A 143 13.37 -0.31 2.06
CA GLU A 143 13.32 -1.73 2.43
C GLU A 143 11.86 -2.16 2.70
N ARG A 144 11.14 -1.38 3.47
CA ARG A 144 9.72 -1.60 3.79
C ARG A 144 8.84 -1.59 2.54
N ASN A 145 9.07 -0.63 1.62
CA ASN A 145 8.37 -0.56 0.36
C ASN A 145 8.58 -1.82 -0.50
N ILE A 146 9.82 -2.28 -0.65
CA ILE A 146 10.15 -3.48 -1.44
C ILE A 146 9.51 -4.73 -0.82
N LEU A 147 9.53 -4.88 0.51
CA LEU A 147 8.87 -6.00 1.18
C LEU A 147 7.33 -5.94 0.99
N ALA A 148 6.72 -4.78 1.08
CA ALA A 148 5.29 -4.63 0.83
C ALA A 148 4.92 -4.99 -0.62
N LEU A 149 5.70 -4.56 -1.62
CA LEU A 149 5.51 -4.96 -3.01
C LEU A 149 5.69 -6.47 -3.21
N LYS A 150 6.67 -7.08 -2.53
CA LYS A 150 6.94 -8.51 -2.65
C LYS A 150 5.88 -9.39 -2.02
N PHE A 151 5.47 -9.08 -0.79
CA PHE A 151 4.65 -9.98 0.02
C PHE A 151 3.18 -9.58 0.12
N ALA A 152 2.88 -8.28 0.18
CA ALA A 152 1.49 -7.82 0.21
C ALA A 152 0.90 -7.66 -1.20
N ALA A 153 1.64 -7.08 -2.12
CA ALA A 153 1.25 -6.93 -3.52
C ALA A 153 1.52 -8.19 -4.37
N SER A 154 2.26 -9.18 -3.86
CA SER A 154 2.61 -10.43 -4.55
C SER A 154 3.36 -10.25 -5.88
N LEU A 155 4.12 -9.15 -6.03
CA LEU A 155 4.88 -8.90 -7.26
C LEU A 155 6.13 -9.78 -7.36
N LYS A 156 6.49 -10.13 -8.60
CA LYS A 156 7.76 -10.81 -8.90
C LYS A 156 8.93 -9.82 -8.80
N ASN A 157 10.13 -10.32 -8.53
CA ASN A 157 11.31 -9.45 -8.42
C ASN A 157 11.54 -8.60 -9.68
N ALA A 158 11.33 -9.18 -10.87
CA ALA A 158 11.41 -8.47 -12.13
C ALA A 158 10.41 -7.29 -12.23
N GLU A 159 9.17 -7.50 -11.81
CA GLU A 159 8.11 -6.48 -11.80
C GLU A 159 8.43 -5.35 -10.80
N ILE A 160 8.95 -5.70 -9.61
CA ILE A 160 9.41 -4.71 -8.63
C ILE A 160 10.62 -3.93 -9.18
N ALA A 161 11.54 -4.62 -9.86
CA ALA A 161 12.72 -4.01 -10.47
C ALA A 161 12.32 -2.97 -11.52
N GLU A 162 11.40 -3.32 -12.41
CA GLU A 162 10.82 -2.43 -13.42
C GLU A 162 10.12 -1.23 -12.75
N LEU A 163 9.25 -1.47 -11.77
CA LEU A 163 8.49 -0.45 -11.06
C LEU A 163 9.37 0.57 -10.31
N ILE A 164 10.52 0.13 -9.78
CA ILE A 164 11.42 0.98 -8.97
C ILE A 164 12.59 1.53 -9.79
N GLY A 165 12.89 0.97 -10.96
CA GLY A 165 13.99 1.38 -11.82
C GLY A 165 15.35 0.88 -11.32
N VAL A 166 15.45 -0.39 -10.91
CA VAL A 166 16.69 -1.05 -10.47
C VAL A 166 16.80 -2.44 -11.09
N SER A 167 17.95 -3.15 -10.92
CA SER A 167 18.07 -4.52 -11.39
C SER A 167 17.29 -5.52 -10.53
N GLU A 168 16.84 -6.62 -11.13
CA GLU A 168 16.16 -7.69 -10.41
C GLU A 168 17.05 -8.31 -9.32
N SER A 169 18.35 -8.48 -9.59
CA SER A 169 19.29 -8.98 -8.59
C SER A 169 19.39 -8.04 -7.37
N ASN A 170 19.32 -6.73 -7.59
CA ASN A 170 19.28 -5.75 -6.49
C ASN A 170 18.04 -5.95 -5.62
N ILE A 171 16.87 -6.19 -6.22
CA ILE A 171 15.65 -6.49 -5.47
C ILE A 171 15.84 -7.75 -4.61
N GLY A 172 16.37 -8.84 -5.18
CA GLY A 172 16.65 -10.07 -4.44
C GLY A 172 17.55 -9.85 -3.24
N VAL A 173 18.62 -9.07 -3.40
CA VAL A 173 19.53 -8.72 -2.30
C VAL A 173 18.85 -7.90 -1.22
N VAL A 174 18.04 -6.90 -1.60
CA VAL A 174 17.31 -6.05 -0.64
C VAL A 174 16.29 -6.88 0.13
N VAL A 175 15.50 -7.72 -0.56
CA VAL A 175 14.52 -8.62 0.09
C VAL A 175 15.22 -9.52 1.12
N TYR A 176 16.29 -10.21 0.71
CA TYR A 176 17.03 -11.11 1.60
C TYR A 176 17.57 -10.38 2.84
N ARG A 177 18.24 -9.24 2.65
CA ARG A 177 18.81 -8.45 3.76
C ARG A 177 17.73 -7.91 4.69
N SER A 178 16.60 -7.47 4.14
CA SER A 178 15.49 -6.92 4.92
C SER A 178 14.81 -8.01 5.74
N LEU A 179 14.62 -9.22 5.18
CA LEU A 179 14.09 -10.36 5.93
C LEU A 179 15.01 -10.77 7.08
N LYS A 180 16.34 -10.81 6.85
CA LYS A 180 17.30 -11.07 7.93
C LYS A 180 17.24 -10.01 9.05
N LYS A 181 17.06 -8.74 8.69
CA LYS A 181 16.87 -7.68 9.69
C LYS A 181 15.57 -7.88 10.49
N LEU A 182 14.46 -8.19 9.80
CA LEU A 182 13.18 -8.46 10.47
C LEU A 182 13.29 -9.63 11.44
N GLN A 183 13.88 -10.73 10.99
CA GLN A 183 14.11 -11.90 11.83
C GLN A 183 14.86 -11.52 13.11
N LYS A 184 15.99 -10.81 12.99
CA LYS A 184 16.78 -10.37 14.15
C LYS A 184 15.99 -9.46 15.09
N ILE A 185 15.17 -8.56 14.57
CA ILE A 185 14.35 -7.64 15.38
C ILE A 185 13.29 -8.41 16.15
N LEU A 186 12.61 -9.37 15.49
CA LEU A 186 11.56 -10.19 16.09
C LEU A 186 12.12 -11.14 17.15
N GLU A 187 13.28 -11.76 16.91
CA GLU A 187 13.97 -12.60 17.90
C GLU A 187 14.38 -11.78 19.14
N THR A 188 14.93 -10.59 18.94
CA THR A 188 15.37 -9.73 20.06
C THR A 188 14.18 -9.15 20.86
N GLY A 189 13.00 -9.01 20.24
CA GLY A 189 11.77 -8.57 20.89
C GLY A 189 11.20 -9.64 21.83
N ARG A 190 11.25 -10.91 21.44
CA ARG A 190 10.74 -12.04 22.25
C ARG A 190 11.52 -12.24 23.57
N PHE A 191 12.78 -11.87 23.64
CA PHE A 191 13.62 -12.01 24.86
C PHE A 191 13.50 -10.86 25.83
N LYS A 192 12.64 -9.85 25.59
CA LYS A 192 12.43 -8.73 26.51
C LYS A 192 11.15 -8.84 27.33
N ASP A 193 10.30 -9.80 26.98
CA ASP A 193 9.01 -10.05 27.66
C ASP A 193 9.06 -11.30 28.58
N GLU A 194 10.27 -11.86 28.83
CA GLU A 194 10.59 -12.82 29.88
C GLU A 194 11.39 -12.12 31.01
#